data_ee4cd5c64b8bf5d016b73e80b278f86d
#
_entry.id   ee4cd5c64b8bf5d016b73e80b278f86d
#
_cell.length_a   1.000
_cell.length_b   1.000
_cell.length_c   1.000
_cell.angle_alpha   90.00
_cell.angle_beta   90.00
_cell.angle_gamma   90.00
#
_symmetry.space_group_name_H-M   'P 1'
#
loop_
_entity.id
_entity.type
_entity.pdbx_description
1 polymer ?
#
loop_
_entity_poly.entity_id
_entity_poly.type
_entity_poly.pdbx_seq_one_letter_code
_entity_poly.pdbx_strand_id
1 'polypeptide(L)'
;MGPNVAQSPDRRIESWKKIAVHFGRDERTVKRWEKERNLPVHRMPGRNGGVFAYASELDTWLDSSRSARTGASIGNSPIKPSLHPVADMDTTVGLARQLAPSSTTNWRALWLTYSLTTIACITLVAFVRVPGVGHTLPVPKNGIPQSSSSSLSDERELYLMGKYYWNQRTCSGLNHAVDYFNQAIARNPDSARAYAGLASTYDLMPEYAFTSNQEAFPKAIEAAKRAIQLNPSLPEAHRALAFGLFFWEWDVPGSIKEYQRAIALDPKDVESHHWYATELLSLRRMTESRSEIERARELDPTSRSIIADEAFIEYVAGDVTDGIRKLRTLEESEPELISVHRFLATALFETKDFPGFIEEIQHIAAISNDPQDKAVAIAARIGWMTHGERSMLTEMFAVRKKAFEEKRNSGYAVALLAAQLGDRDEAISYLRAALQARDYMLMTVSNGTFESFLKGDPAFESVKLEVDSHMIGINRKEFGND
;
A
#
# COMPACT_ATOMS: atom_id res chain seq x y z
N MET A 1 19.69 -16.08 47.68
CA MET A 1 18.75 -14.95 47.70
C MET A 1 18.91 -14.20 46.37
N GLY A 2 18.09 -14.51 45.37
CA GLY A 2 18.05 -13.84 44.08
C GLY A 2 17.03 -12.68 44.12
N PRO A 3 17.21 -11.61 43.34
CA PRO A 3 16.35 -10.46 43.40
C PRO A 3 14.98 -10.79 42.81
N ASN A 4 13.95 -10.44 43.59
CA ASN A 4 12.55 -10.52 43.25
C ASN A 4 12.25 -9.48 42.15
N VAL A 5 12.04 -9.95 40.92
CA VAL A 5 11.57 -9.10 39.80
C VAL A 5 10.10 -8.81 40.08
N ALA A 6 9.80 -7.60 40.48
CA ALA A 6 8.41 -7.11 40.60
C ALA A 6 7.75 -7.18 39.24
N GLN A 7 6.79 -8.10 39.07
CA GLN A 7 5.92 -8.16 37.89
C GLN A 7 5.10 -6.86 37.86
N SER A 8 5.21 -6.12 36.75
CA SER A 8 4.29 -4.99 36.47
C SER A 8 2.86 -5.50 36.45
N PRO A 9 1.87 -4.75 36.97
CA PRO A 9 0.50 -5.20 36.99
C PRO A 9 0.00 -5.46 35.57
N ASP A 10 -0.59 -6.65 35.34
CA ASP A 10 -1.10 -7.08 34.06
C ASP A 10 -2.15 -6.10 33.53
N ARG A 11 -1.96 -5.62 32.27
CA ARG A 11 -2.77 -4.56 31.71
C ARG A 11 -4.17 -5.07 31.36
N ARG A 12 -5.19 -4.59 32.09
CA ARG A 12 -6.59 -4.86 31.81
C ARG A 12 -7.07 -4.07 30.60
N ILE A 13 -7.69 -4.77 29.62
CA ILE A 13 -8.25 -4.22 28.38
C ILE A 13 -9.77 -4.31 28.46
N GLU A 14 -10.44 -3.16 28.50
CA GLU A 14 -11.89 -3.08 28.70
C GLU A 14 -12.61 -2.78 27.37
N SER A 15 -13.68 -3.48 27.07
CA SER A 15 -14.55 -3.42 25.89
C SER A 15 -14.09 -4.25 24.68
N TRP A 16 -15.08 -4.74 23.94
CA TRP A 16 -14.86 -5.47 22.68
C TRP A 16 -13.99 -4.69 21.68
N LYS A 17 -14.19 -3.39 21.60
CA LYS A 17 -13.42 -2.52 20.69
C LYS A 17 -11.94 -2.51 21.03
N LYS A 18 -11.60 -2.40 22.34
CA LYS A 18 -10.19 -2.39 22.77
C LYS A 18 -9.54 -3.77 22.67
N ILE A 19 -10.30 -4.87 22.91
CA ILE A 19 -9.83 -6.25 22.69
C ILE A 19 -9.58 -6.49 21.19
N ALA A 20 -10.46 -6.01 20.33
CA ALA A 20 -10.28 -6.07 18.88
C ALA A 20 -9.02 -5.32 18.42
N VAL A 21 -8.77 -4.13 18.96
CA VAL A 21 -7.55 -3.34 18.71
C VAL A 21 -6.28 -4.10 19.12
N HIS A 22 -6.31 -4.82 20.27
CA HIS A 22 -5.18 -5.62 20.74
C HIS A 22 -4.73 -6.69 19.71
N PHE A 23 -5.68 -7.26 18.98
CA PHE A 23 -5.43 -8.25 17.93
C PHE A 23 -5.32 -7.66 16.51
N GLY A 24 -5.50 -6.36 16.33
CA GLY A 24 -5.58 -5.75 15.00
C GLY A 24 -6.75 -6.29 14.16
N ARG A 25 -7.89 -6.61 14.80
CA ARG A 25 -9.08 -7.20 14.16
C ARG A 25 -10.33 -6.39 14.47
N ASP A 26 -11.40 -6.63 13.71
CA ASP A 26 -12.71 -6.05 13.98
C ASP A 26 -13.42 -6.75 15.16
N GLU A 27 -14.37 -6.06 15.80
CA GLU A 27 -15.12 -6.60 16.94
C GLU A 27 -15.90 -7.87 16.62
N ARG A 28 -16.39 -8.01 15.39
CA ARG A 28 -17.17 -9.17 14.96
C ARG A 28 -16.29 -10.42 14.90
N THR A 29 -15.07 -10.27 14.43
CA THR A 29 -14.06 -11.34 14.39
C THR A 29 -13.68 -11.78 15.80
N VAL A 30 -13.42 -10.84 16.72
CA VAL A 30 -13.02 -11.15 18.09
C VAL A 30 -14.17 -11.80 18.88
N LYS A 31 -15.41 -11.31 18.72
CA LYS A 31 -16.61 -11.94 19.28
C LYS A 31 -16.86 -13.36 18.74
N ARG A 32 -16.50 -13.60 17.48
CA ARG A 32 -16.51 -14.96 16.91
C ARG A 32 -15.45 -15.86 17.53
N TRP A 33 -14.24 -15.35 17.78
CA TRP A 33 -13.18 -16.10 18.45
C TRP A 33 -13.51 -16.46 19.89
N GLU A 34 -14.22 -15.61 20.64
CA GLU A 34 -14.75 -15.99 21.96
C GLU A 34 -15.64 -17.23 21.85
N LYS A 35 -16.53 -17.27 20.86
CA LYS A 35 -17.49 -18.37 20.68
C LYS A 35 -16.87 -19.64 20.12
N GLU A 36 -15.99 -19.51 19.12
CA GLU A 36 -15.50 -20.63 18.33
C GLU A 36 -14.13 -21.15 18.80
N ARG A 37 -13.34 -20.32 19.48
CA ARG A 37 -11.95 -20.60 19.85
C ARG A 37 -11.63 -20.34 21.31
N ASN A 38 -12.63 -20.13 22.16
CA ASN A 38 -12.48 -19.86 23.59
C ASN A 38 -11.48 -18.73 23.90
N LEU A 39 -11.59 -17.60 23.19
CA LEU A 39 -10.80 -16.42 23.51
C LEU A 39 -11.09 -16.00 24.96
N PRO A 40 -10.07 -15.79 25.83
CA PRO A 40 -10.27 -15.47 27.23
C PRO A 40 -10.82 -14.04 27.39
N VAL A 41 -12.13 -13.96 27.62
CA VAL A 41 -12.84 -12.70 27.84
C VAL A 41 -13.70 -12.83 29.08
N HIS A 42 -13.53 -11.89 30.02
CA HIS A 42 -14.24 -11.81 31.26
C HIS A 42 -15.43 -10.85 31.17
N ARG A 43 -16.48 -11.11 31.93
CA ARG A 43 -17.67 -10.25 31.99
C ARG A 43 -17.75 -9.53 33.33
N MET A 44 -18.03 -8.23 33.30
CA MET A 44 -18.26 -7.47 34.54
C MET A 44 -19.61 -7.85 35.14
N PRO A 45 -19.70 -8.05 36.45
CA PRO A 45 -20.99 -8.26 37.13
C PRO A 45 -21.81 -6.96 37.07
N GLY A 46 -23.08 -7.04 36.63
CA GLY A 46 -24.00 -5.92 36.56
C GLY A 46 -24.96 -5.95 35.36
N ARG A 47 -26.05 -5.14 35.41
CA ARG A 47 -27.13 -5.14 34.39
C ARG A 47 -26.70 -4.70 32.99
N ASN A 48 -25.55 -4.03 32.85
CA ASN A 48 -24.94 -3.62 31.53
C ASN A 48 -23.58 -4.27 31.29
N GLY A 49 -23.42 -5.54 31.68
CA GLY A 49 -22.21 -6.33 31.66
C GLY A 49 -21.18 -6.01 30.58
N GLY A 50 -20.31 -5.06 30.85
CA GLY A 50 -19.13 -4.81 30.03
C GLY A 50 -18.18 -6.01 30.00
N VAL A 51 -17.34 -6.11 28.98
CA VAL A 51 -16.32 -7.17 28.87
C VAL A 51 -14.94 -6.61 29.12
N PHE A 52 -14.03 -7.45 29.63
CA PHE A 52 -12.62 -7.14 29.74
C PHE A 52 -11.78 -8.40 29.54
N ALA A 53 -10.52 -8.23 29.25
CA ALA A 53 -9.52 -9.28 29.19
C ALA A 53 -8.19 -8.75 29.72
N TYR A 54 -7.29 -9.63 30.13
CA TYR A 54 -5.93 -9.27 30.49
C TYR A 54 -5.00 -9.46 29.28
N ALA A 55 -4.07 -8.52 29.06
CA ALA A 55 -3.18 -8.55 27.92
C ALA A 55 -2.36 -9.86 27.86
N SER A 56 -1.85 -10.33 29.01
CA SER A 56 -1.12 -11.59 29.13
C SER A 56 -1.94 -12.82 28.74
N GLU A 57 -3.25 -12.85 29.08
CA GLU A 57 -4.14 -13.95 28.72
C GLU A 57 -4.39 -13.96 27.22
N LEU A 58 -4.58 -12.79 26.60
CA LEU A 58 -4.77 -12.65 25.17
C LEU A 58 -3.53 -13.07 24.38
N ASP A 59 -2.34 -12.67 24.83
CA ASP A 59 -1.07 -13.03 24.20
C ASP A 59 -0.80 -14.55 24.32
N THR A 60 -1.03 -15.13 25.52
CA THR A 60 -0.90 -16.58 25.74
C THR A 60 -1.86 -17.38 24.87
N TRP A 61 -3.11 -16.91 24.72
CA TRP A 61 -4.10 -17.55 23.84
C TRP A 61 -3.66 -17.48 22.35
N LEU A 62 -3.08 -16.36 21.92
CA LEU A 62 -2.56 -16.19 20.56
C LEU A 62 -1.42 -17.18 20.29
N ASP A 63 -0.48 -17.32 21.21
CA ASP A 63 0.67 -18.23 21.09
C ASP A 63 0.24 -19.71 21.10
N SER A 64 -0.72 -20.07 21.94
CA SER A 64 -1.29 -21.43 21.97
C SER A 64 -2.03 -21.75 20.67
N SER A 65 -2.74 -20.77 20.09
CA SER A 65 -3.43 -20.91 18.80
C SER A 65 -2.47 -21.02 17.62
N ARG A 66 -1.26 -20.45 17.70
CA ARG A 66 -0.17 -20.62 16.74
C ARG A 66 0.46 -22.00 16.86
N SER A 67 0.77 -22.48 18.06
CA SER A 67 1.38 -23.78 18.33
C SER A 67 0.47 -24.95 17.91
N ALA A 68 -0.85 -24.82 18.02
CA ALA A 68 -1.80 -25.80 17.56
C ALA A 68 -1.86 -25.96 16.03
N ARG A 69 -1.47 -24.93 15.27
CA ARG A 69 -1.36 -25.00 13.80
C ARG A 69 -0.04 -25.62 13.34
N THR A 70 1.04 -25.44 14.08
CA THR A 70 2.34 -26.05 13.79
C THR A 70 2.45 -27.49 14.28
N GLY A 71 1.65 -27.92 15.25
CA GLY A 71 1.63 -29.30 15.80
C GLY A 71 0.84 -30.32 14.99
N ALA A 72 0.14 -29.94 13.94
CA ALA A 72 -0.68 -30.84 13.11
C ALA A 72 0.08 -31.48 11.93
N SER A 73 1.41 -31.36 11.85
CA SER A 73 2.22 -31.90 10.76
C SER A 73 3.38 -32.75 11.27
N ILE A 74 3.14 -33.76 12.10
CA ILE A 74 4.05 -34.92 12.21
C ILE A 74 3.20 -36.16 12.60
N GLY A 75 2.74 -36.88 11.61
CA GLY A 75 2.12 -38.18 11.75
C GLY A 75 2.44 -39.01 10.52
N ASN A 76 3.60 -39.68 10.54
CA ASN A 76 3.99 -40.67 9.54
C ASN A 76 3.00 -41.84 9.51
N SER A 77 2.35 -42.06 8.37
CA SER A 77 1.92 -43.40 7.95
C SER A 77 1.90 -43.50 6.42
N PRO A 78 2.42 -44.52 5.82
CA PRO A 78 2.62 -44.66 4.38
C PRO A 78 1.30 -45.02 3.68
N ILE A 79 0.83 -44.14 2.80
CA ILE A 79 -0.31 -44.44 1.92
C ILE A 79 0.24 -44.94 0.60
N LYS A 80 -0.08 -46.20 0.27
CA LYS A 80 0.13 -46.83 -1.04
C LYS A 80 -0.65 -46.09 -2.12
N PRO A 81 -0.13 -45.91 -3.34
CA PRO A 81 -0.87 -45.34 -4.44
C PRO A 81 -1.89 -46.36 -4.99
N SER A 82 -3.17 -46.03 -4.89
CA SER A 82 -4.22 -46.73 -5.66
C SER A 82 -4.55 -45.91 -6.88
N LEU A 83 -4.20 -46.46 -8.04
CA LEU A 83 -4.65 -46.02 -9.35
C LEU A 83 -6.15 -46.27 -9.48
N HIS A 84 -6.93 -45.20 -9.67
CA HIS A 84 -8.28 -45.26 -10.24
C HIS A 84 -8.35 -44.41 -11.51
N PRO A 85 -9.09 -44.84 -12.55
CA PRO A 85 -8.98 -44.27 -13.88
C PRO A 85 -9.67 -42.93 -14.04
N VAL A 86 -9.08 -42.13 -14.89
CA VAL A 86 -9.54 -40.81 -15.34
C VAL A 86 -10.93 -40.99 -16.00
N ALA A 87 -11.94 -40.32 -15.43
CA ALA A 87 -13.25 -40.18 -16.05
C ALA A 87 -13.25 -38.95 -16.96
N ASP A 88 -13.87 -39.10 -18.13
CA ASP A 88 -13.97 -38.21 -19.25
C ASP A 88 -14.25 -36.73 -18.88
N MET A 89 -13.44 -35.87 -19.46
CA MET A 89 -13.44 -34.40 -19.27
C MET A 89 -14.30 -33.67 -20.30
N ASP A 90 -15.42 -34.23 -20.73
CA ASP A 90 -16.29 -33.60 -21.73
C ASP A 90 -17.56 -32.90 -21.15
N THR A 91 -17.75 -32.94 -19.83
CA THR A 91 -18.99 -32.43 -19.22
C THR A 91 -18.88 -31.03 -18.59
N THR A 92 -17.68 -30.44 -18.52
CA THR A 92 -17.47 -29.14 -17.85
C THR A 92 -17.52 -27.92 -18.78
N VAL A 93 -17.51 -28.10 -20.09
CA VAL A 93 -17.63 -26.99 -21.07
C VAL A 93 -19.10 -26.57 -21.30
N GLY A 94 -20.04 -27.44 -20.92
CA GLY A 94 -21.50 -27.17 -21.09
C GLY A 94 -22.11 -26.30 -19.99
N LEU A 95 -21.52 -26.20 -18.79
CA LEU A 95 -22.11 -25.50 -17.63
C LEU A 95 -21.73 -24.00 -17.53
N ALA A 96 -20.69 -23.56 -18.24
CA ALA A 96 -20.30 -22.15 -18.25
C ALA A 96 -21.14 -21.29 -19.19
N ARG A 97 -22.03 -21.86 -19.98
CA ARG A 97 -22.85 -21.17 -20.98
C ARG A 97 -24.30 -20.90 -20.53
N GLN A 98 -24.70 -21.34 -19.34
CA GLN A 98 -26.09 -21.22 -18.85
C GLN A 98 -26.33 -20.36 -17.61
N LEU A 99 -25.33 -19.59 -17.15
CA LEU A 99 -25.52 -18.65 -16.02
C LEU A 99 -25.19 -17.21 -16.41
N ALA A 100 -25.86 -16.71 -17.44
CA ALA A 100 -26.00 -15.28 -17.67
C ALA A 100 -27.37 -14.84 -17.11
N PRO A 101 -27.46 -14.01 -16.08
CA PRO A 101 -28.74 -13.47 -15.65
C PRO A 101 -29.15 -12.35 -16.61
N SER A 102 -30.18 -12.60 -17.40
CA SER A 102 -30.94 -11.57 -18.07
C SER A 102 -31.80 -10.85 -17.04
N SER A 103 -31.37 -9.70 -16.54
CA SER A 103 -32.23 -8.74 -15.90
C SER A 103 -31.77 -7.33 -16.25
N THR A 104 -32.48 -6.74 -17.19
CA THR A 104 -32.47 -5.29 -17.45
C THR A 104 -33.10 -4.59 -16.26
N THR A 105 -32.27 -4.26 -15.26
CA THR A 105 -32.70 -3.41 -14.14
C THR A 105 -32.64 -1.96 -14.58
N ASN A 106 -33.79 -1.33 -14.64
CA ASN A 106 -33.99 0.03 -15.12
C ASN A 106 -33.47 1.05 -14.10
N TRP A 107 -32.24 1.46 -14.25
CA TRP A 107 -31.52 2.37 -13.34
C TRP A 107 -32.11 3.78 -13.25
N ARG A 108 -33.01 4.14 -14.19
CA ARG A 108 -33.72 5.44 -14.18
C ARG A 108 -34.78 5.57 -13.07
N ALA A 109 -35.27 4.47 -12.51
CA ALA A 109 -36.29 4.50 -11.46
C ALA A 109 -35.66 4.67 -10.04
N LEU A 110 -34.39 4.37 -9.84
CA LEU A 110 -33.72 4.49 -8.54
C LEU A 110 -33.24 5.92 -8.24
N TRP A 111 -33.05 6.76 -9.25
CA TRP A 111 -32.62 8.15 -9.05
C TRP A 111 -33.77 9.11 -8.67
N LEU A 112 -35.01 8.75 -8.93
CA LEU A 112 -36.17 9.58 -8.61
C LEU A 112 -36.69 9.41 -7.17
N THR A 113 -36.32 8.36 -6.48
CA THR A 113 -36.69 8.14 -5.06
C THR A 113 -35.69 8.73 -4.07
N TYR A 114 -34.44 8.97 -4.48
CA TYR A 114 -33.41 9.57 -3.61
C TYR A 114 -33.45 11.10 -3.58
N SER A 115 -34.05 11.74 -4.59
CA SER A 115 -34.14 13.21 -4.66
C SER A 115 -35.32 13.81 -3.90
N LEU A 116 -36.29 13.00 -3.48
CA LEU A 116 -37.47 13.49 -2.73
C LEU A 116 -37.32 13.42 -1.21
N THR A 117 -36.37 12.62 -0.69
CA THR A 117 -36.13 12.51 0.76
C THR A 117 -35.13 13.51 1.31
N THR A 118 -34.26 14.08 0.46
CA THR A 118 -33.29 15.11 0.88
C THR A 118 -33.87 16.52 0.93
N ILE A 119 -34.98 16.80 0.26
CA ILE A 119 -35.62 18.14 0.30
C ILE A 119 -36.51 18.28 1.54
N ALA A 120 -37.02 17.20 2.12
CA ALA A 120 -37.86 17.24 3.33
C ALA A 120 -37.10 17.48 4.63
N CYS A 121 -35.78 17.23 4.68
CA CYS A 121 -34.97 17.44 5.89
C CYS A 121 -34.38 18.85 6.02
N ILE A 122 -34.35 19.66 4.94
CA ILE A 122 -33.76 21.02 4.97
C ILE A 122 -34.79 22.08 5.38
N THR A 123 -36.08 21.81 5.34
CA THR A 123 -37.14 22.78 5.66
C THR A 123 -37.65 22.73 7.10
N LEU A 124 -37.17 21.80 7.96
CA LEU A 124 -37.67 21.66 9.34
C LEU A 124 -36.77 22.30 10.43
N VAL A 125 -35.69 22.98 10.06
CA VAL A 125 -34.78 23.63 11.04
C VAL A 125 -35.00 25.15 11.16
N ALA A 126 -35.94 25.74 10.41
CA ALA A 126 -36.08 27.21 10.32
C ALA A 126 -37.20 27.85 11.16
N PHE A 127 -37.94 27.13 12.01
CA PHE A 127 -39.02 27.76 12.79
C PHE A 127 -39.17 27.20 14.20
N VAL A 128 -38.29 27.57 15.15
CA VAL A 128 -38.65 27.73 16.56
C VAL A 128 -37.95 28.97 17.10
N ARG A 129 -38.70 30.05 17.12
CA ARG A 129 -38.33 31.26 17.81
C ARG A 129 -39.15 31.30 19.08
N VAL A 130 -38.53 31.22 20.27
CA VAL A 130 -39.16 31.46 21.56
C VAL A 130 -38.65 32.77 22.11
N PRO A 131 -39.52 33.73 22.46
CA PRO A 131 -39.09 34.99 23.06
C PRO A 131 -39.02 34.89 24.60
N GLY A 132 -37.92 35.41 25.10
CA GLY A 132 -37.81 36.22 26.32
C GLY A 132 -38.10 35.60 27.68
N VAL A 133 -37.06 35.39 28.51
CA VAL A 133 -37.04 35.85 29.91
C VAL A 133 -35.60 36.21 30.26
N GLY A 134 -35.34 37.49 30.54
CA GLY A 134 -34.07 37.94 31.06
C GLY A 134 -33.93 37.69 32.55
N HIS A 135 -32.87 37.02 32.94
CA HIS A 135 -32.30 37.16 34.29
C HIS A 135 -30.77 37.25 34.14
N THR A 136 -30.30 38.44 34.40
CA THR A 136 -28.87 38.73 34.58
C THR A 136 -28.40 38.19 35.92
N LEU A 137 -27.48 37.21 35.91
CA LEU A 137 -26.64 36.87 37.05
C LEU A 137 -25.19 37.30 36.78
N PRO A 138 -24.44 37.77 37.76
CA PRO A 138 -23.11 38.32 37.53
C PRO A 138 -22.08 37.28 37.22
N VAL A 139 -21.31 37.46 36.15
CA VAL A 139 -20.17 36.65 35.74
C VAL A 139 -19.00 36.93 36.68
N PRO A 140 -18.38 35.94 37.33
CA PRO A 140 -17.07 36.12 37.93
C PRO A 140 -16.02 36.19 36.82
N LYS A 141 -15.35 37.32 36.74
CA LYS A 141 -14.12 37.47 35.94
C LYS A 141 -13.01 36.69 36.64
N ASN A 142 -12.69 35.53 36.17
CA ASN A 142 -11.40 34.87 36.21
C ASN A 142 -11.57 33.44 35.64
N GLY A 143 -11.40 33.31 34.33
CA GLY A 143 -11.33 32.06 33.61
C GLY A 143 -10.12 32.10 32.71
N ILE A 144 -9.05 31.46 33.13
CA ILE A 144 -7.91 31.07 32.29
C ILE A 144 -8.49 30.31 31.08
N PRO A 145 -8.11 30.60 29.85
CA PRO A 145 -8.59 29.87 28.68
C PRO A 145 -8.04 28.43 28.72
N GLN A 146 -8.81 27.50 29.25
CA GLN A 146 -8.52 26.04 29.22
C GLN A 146 -8.78 25.38 27.85
N SER A 147 -9.16 26.13 26.81
CA SER A 147 -9.56 25.57 25.52
C SER A 147 -8.41 25.21 24.58
N SER A 148 -7.20 25.75 24.79
CA SER A 148 -6.06 25.51 23.91
C SER A 148 -5.27 24.24 24.23
N SER A 149 -5.24 23.80 25.50
CA SER A 149 -4.48 22.61 25.89
C SER A 149 -5.17 21.29 25.53
N SER A 150 -6.51 21.27 25.57
CA SER A 150 -7.27 20.07 25.19
C SER A 150 -7.27 19.82 23.68
N SER A 151 -7.35 20.87 22.86
CA SER A 151 -7.34 20.75 21.39
C SER A 151 -5.98 20.30 20.85
N LEU A 152 -4.88 20.72 21.47
CA LEU A 152 -3.52 20.27 21.10
C LEU A 152 -3.25 18.83 21.53
N SER A 153 -3.82 18.37 22.66
CA SER A 153 -3.73 16.96 23.06
C SER A 153 -4.52 16.06 22.11
N ASP A 154 -5.71 16.50 21.70
CA ASP A 154 -6.59 15.78 20.76
C ASP A 154 -5.94 15.71 19.36
N GLU A 155 -5.35 16.83 18.85
CA GLU A 155 -4.61 16.82 17.59
C GLU A 155 -3.44 15.85 17.61
N ARG A 156 -2.64 15.85 18.68
CA ARG A 156 -1.51 14.94 18.82
C ARG A 156 -1.95 13.47 18.83
N GLU A 157 -3.04 13.14 19.50
CA GLU A 157 -3.59 11.78 19.51
C GLU A 157 -4.03 11.35 18.11
N LEU A 158 -4.77 12.22 17.39
CA LEU A 158 -5.19 11.98 16.01
C LEU A 158 -4.00 11.79 15.07
N TYR A 159 -2.96 12.62 15.20
CA TYR A 159 -1.71 12.46 14.45
C TYR A 159 -1.05 11.10 14.71
N LEU A 160 -0.95 10.67 15.96
CA LEU A 160 -0.35 9.39 16.32
C LEU A 160 -1.18 8.21 15.79
N MET A 161 -2.51 8.32 15.80
CA MET A 161 -3.39 7.33 15.16
C MET A 161 -3.17 7.28 13.64
N GLY A 162 -3.03 8.45 12.98
CA GLY A 162 -2.67 8.52 11.57
C GLY A 162 -1.35 7.79 11.27
N LYS A 163 -0.31 8.05 12.06
CA LYS A 163 0.99 7.36 11.94
C LYS A 163 0.88 5.85 12.17
N TYR A 164 0.11 5.43 13.16
CA TYR A 164 -0.13 4.01 13.42
C TYR A 164 -0.75 3.29 12.22
N TYR A 165 -1.78 3.87 11.62
CA TYR A 165 -2.44 3.29 10.45
C TYR A 165 -1.57 3.38 9.18
N TRP A 166 -0.82 4.45 9.00
CA TRP A 166 0.14 4.60 7.92
C TRP A 166 1.21 3.50 7.92
N ASN A 167 1.72 3.14 9.10
CA ASN A 167 2.72 2.07 9.26
C ASN A 167 2.21 0.67 8.90
N GLN A 168 0.90 0.46 8.80
CA GLN A 168 0.34 -0.84 8.40
C GLN A 168 0.57 -1.17 6.92
N ARG A 169 0.83 -0.17 6.07
CA ARG A 169 1.07 -0.34 4.63
C ARG A 169 0.01 -1.21 3.96
N THR A 170 -1.26 -0.99 4.28
CA THR A 170 -2.42 -1.68 3.69
C THR A 170 -3.44 -0.67 3.17
N CYS A 171 -4.27 -1.07 2.20
CA CYS A 171 -5.35 -0.23 1.68
C CYS A 171 -6.23 0.35 2.80
N SER A 172 -6.71 -0.50 3.72
CA SER A 172 -7.50 -0.05 4.87
C SER A 172 -6.72 0.85 5.81
N GLY A 173 -5.45 0.54 6.07
CA GLY A 173 -4.57 1.35 6.92
C GLY A 173 -4.39 2.75 6.35
N LEU A 174 -4.03 2.87 5.07
CA LEU A 174 -3.81 4.18 4.45
C LEU A 174 -5.10 5.03 4.39
N ASN A 175 -6.26 4.42 4.14
CA ASN A 175 -7.53 5.15 4.19
C ASN A 175 -7.83 5.69 5.60
N HIS A 176 -7.62 4.89 6.65
CA HIS A 176 -7.74 5.37 8.02
C HIS A 176 -6.70 6.45 8.36
N ALA A 177 -5.47 6.34 7.83
CA ALA A 177 -4.45 7.36 8.04
C ALA A 177 -4.88 8.72 7.45
N VAL A 178 -5.43 8.73 6.22
CA VAL A 178 -6.01 9.94 5.61
C VAL A 178 -7.09 10.55 6.52
N ASP A 179 -8.01 9.72 7.03
CA ASP A 179 -9.08 10.20 7.90
C ASP A 179 -8.55 10.82 9.19
N TYR A 180 -7.58 10.19 9.85
CA TYR A 180 -7.00 10.67 11.08
C TYR A 180 -6.16 11.94 10.89
N PHE A 181 -5.35 12.02 9.83
CA PHE A 181 -4.60 13.24 9.54
C PHE A 181 -5.52 14.40 9.17
N ASN A 182 -6.60 14.17 8.42
CA ASN A 182 -7.60 15.20 8.15
C ASN A 182 -8.32 15.68 9.43
N GLN A 183 -8.63 14.76 10.35
CA GLN A 183 -9.18 15.14 11.66
C GLN A 183 -8.17 15.95 12.48
N ALA A 184 -6.87 15.58 12.46
CA ALA A 184 -5.83 16.36 13.12
C ALA A 184 -5.72 17.78 12.56
N ILE A 185 -5.75 17.93 11.22
CA ILE A 185 -5.77 19.22 10.52
C ILE A 185 -7.02 20.04 10.90
N ALA A 186 -8.19 19.39 10.98
CA ALA A 186 -9.43 20.07 11.40
C ALA A 186 -9.36 20.57 12.85
N ARG A 187 -8.60 19.90 13.73
CA ARG A 187 -8.35 20.38 15.11
C ARG A 187 -7.30 21.48 15.19
N ASN A 188 -6.27 21.38 14.36
CA ASN A 188 -5.20 22.37 14.28
C ASN A 188 -4.79 22.57 12.80
N PRO A 189 -5.35 23.59 12.12
CA PRO A 189 -5.02 23.90 10.72
C PRO A 189 -3.55 24.29 10.47
N ASP A 190 -2.78 24.56 11.52
CA ASP A 190 -1.36 24.89 11.45
C ASP A 190 -0.45 23.68 11.85
N SER A 191 -1.00 22.48 11.92
CA SER A 191 -0.25 21.26 12.20
C SER A 191 0.59 20.82 10.99
N ALA A 192 1.82 21.32 10.88
CA ALA A 192 2.75 20.92 9.82
C ALA A 192 2.93 19.40 9.75
N ARG A 193 2.99 18.72 10.92
CA ARG A 193 3.16 17.26 11.00
C ARG A 193 1.96 16.50 10.45
N ALA A 194 0.74 16.98 10.67
CA ALA A 194 -0.44 16.33 10.13
C ALA A 194 -0.50 16.44 8.60
N TYR A 195 -0.13 17.61 8.04
CA TYR A 195 0.01 17.76 6.60
C TYR A 195 1.13 16.89 6.02
N ALA A 196 2.29 16.78 6.66
CA ALA A 196 3.36 15.89 6.21
C ALA A 196 2.96 14.41 6.27
N GLY A 197 2.23 13.99 7.32
CA GLY A 197 1.67 12.64 7.43
C GLY A 197 0.62 12.36 6.34
N LEU A 198 -0.24 13.33 6.05
CA LEU A 198 -1.22 13.25 4.97
C LEU A 198 -0.53 13.13 3.59
N ALA A 199 0.51 13.94 3.34
CA ALA A 199 1.32 13.87 2.13
C ALA A 199 1.94 12.49 1.95
N SER A 200 2.69 12.00 2.95
CA SER A 200 3.29 10.67 2.92
C SER A 200 2.27 9.54 2.78
N THR A 201 1.02 9.77 3.20
CA THR A 201 -0.05 8.79 3.01
C THR A 201 -0.50 8.76 1.56
N TYR A 202 -0.73 9.92 0.94
CA TYR A 202 -1.07 9.99 -0.48
C TYR A 202 0.04 9.48 -1.39
N ASP A 203 1.32 9.67 -1.04
CA ASP A 203 2.45 9.12 -1.79
C ASP A 203 2.41 7.59 -1.90
N LEU A 204 1.91 6.90 -0.87
CA LEU A 204 1.83 5.44 -0.84
C LEU A 204 0.51 4.87 -1.38
N MET A 205 -0.54 5.69 -1.53
CA MET A 205 -1.85 5.20 -1.95
C MET A 205 -1.86 4.54 -3.34
N PRO A 206 -1.09 4.99 -4.34
CA PRO A 206 -1.03 4.28 -5.62
C PRO A 206 -0.55 2.84 -5.50
N GLU A 207 0.40 2.58 -4.62
CA GLU A 207 0.97 1.26 -4.44
C GLU A 207 0.09 0.32 -3.59
N TYR A 208 -0.44 0.82 -2.48
CA TYR A 208 -1.10 0.00 -1.45
C TYR A 208 -2.62 0.13 -1.42
N ALA A 209 -3.19 1.21 -1.96
CA ALA A 209 -4.63 1.48 -1.90
C ALA A 209 -5.29 1.58 -3.28
N PHE A 210 -4.54 1.29 -4.37
CA PHE A 210 -5.03 1.29 -5.75
C PHE A 210 -5.68 2.60 -6.19
N THR A 211 -5.31 3.72 -5.56
CA THR A 211 -5.72 5.06 -5.97
C THR A 211 -4.93 5.45 -7.22
N SER A 212 -5.56 6.14 -8.16
CA SER A 212 -4.85 6.56 -9.36
C SER A 212 -3.73 7.57 -9.04
N ASN A 213 -2.65 7.53 -9.82
CA ASN A 213 -1.55 8.50 -9.69
C ASN A 213 -2.04 9.94 -9.84
N GLN A 214 -2.98 10.17 -10.79
CA GLN A 214 -3.59 11.48 -11.07
C GLN A 214 -4.38 12.02 -9.87
N GLU A 215 -4.87 11.17 -9.01
CA GLU A 215 -5.60 11.57 -7.81
C GLU A 215 -4.68 11.74 -6.60
N ALA A 216 -3.75 10.82 -6.39
CA ALA A 216 -2.97 10.75 -5.17
C ALA A 216 -1.81 11.75 -5.15
N PHE A 217 -0.94 11.75 -6.15
CA PHE A 217 0.28 12.57 -6.14
C PHE A 217 0.05 14.08 -6.09
N PRO A 218 -0.92 14.68 -6.82
CA PRO A 218 -1.19 16.11 -6.66
C PRO A 218 -1.57 16.49 -5.24
N LYS A 219 -2.36 15.63 -4.55
CA LYS A 219 -2.74 15.85 -3.15
C LYS A 219 -1.53 15.70 -2.21
N ALA A 220 -0.65 14.74 -2.47
CA ALA A 220 0.60 14.57 -1.71
C ALA A 220 1.47 15.83 -1.80
N ILE A 221 1.73 16.31 -3.01
CA ILE A 221 2.56 17.50 -3.25
C ILE A 221 1.95 18.75 -2.61
N GLU A 222 0.63 18.94 -2.73
CA GLU A 222 -0.07 20.08 -2.09
C GLU A 222 0.09 20.04 -0.56
N ALA A 223 -0.17 18.88 0.05
CA ALA A 223 -0.04 18.71 1.49
C ALA A 223 1.41 18.87 1.96
N ALA A 224 2.40 18.35 1.22
CA ALA A 224 3.82 18.50 1.54
C ALA A 224 4.26 19.97 1.46
N LYS A 225 3.87 20.70 0.39
CA LYS A 225 4.14 22.13 0.26
C LYS A 225 3.50 22.94 1.40
N ARG A 226 2.28 22.58 1.82
CA ARG A 226 1.62 23.23 2.96
C ARG A 226 2.37 22.94 4.26
N ALA A 227 2.83 21.71 4.48
CA ALA A 227 3.63 21.35 5.64
C ALA A 227 4.94 22.18 5.72
N ILE A 228 5.66 22.33 4.59
CA ILE A 228 6.88 23.14 4.49
C ILE A 228 6.61 24.62 4.76
N GLN A 229 5.50 25.17 4.25
CA GLN A 229 5.10 26.56 4.55
C GLN A 229 4.89 26.78 6.05
N LEU A 230 4.30 25.82 6.75
CA LEU A 230 4.05 25.87 8.18
C LEU A 230 5.32 25.63 9.01
N ASN A 231 6.15 24.70 8.58
CA ASN A 231 7.43 24.40 9.23
C ASN A 231 8.49 23.97 8.20
N PRO A 232 9.35 24.88 7.72
CA PRO A 232 10.39 24.59 6.74
C PRO A 232 11.56 23.74 7.29
N SER A 233 11.52 23.37 8.57
CA SER A 233 12.53 22.52 9.21
C SER A 233 11.97 21.14 9.54
N LEU A 234 10.87 20.71 8.92
CA LEU A 234 10.25 19.41 9.14
C LEU A 234 10.75 18.39 8.09
N PRO A 235 11.61 17.41 8.45
CA PRO A 235 12.18 16.46 7.50
C PRO A 235 11.13 15.69 6.70
N GLU A 236 10.08 15.22 7.38
CA GLU A 236 9.00 14.43 6.77
C GLU A 236 8.27 15.19 5.64
N ALA A 237 8.20 16.51 5.73
CA ALA A 237 7.56 17.33 4.70
C ALA A 237 8.42 17.40 3.42
N HIS A 238 9.73 17.57 3.59
CA HIS A 238 10.70 17.57 2.49
C HIS A 238 10.78 16.19 1.82
N ARG A 239 10.81 15.11 2.60
CA ARG A 239 10.77 13.74 2.09
C ARG A 239 9.51 13.48 1.25
N ALA A 240 8.32 13.82 1.75
CA ALA A 240 7.08 13.63 1.02
C ALA A 240 7.04 14.47 -0.27
N LEU A 241 7.54 15.72 -0.23
CA LEU A 241 7.66 16.52 -1.45
C LEU A 241 8.61 15.87 -2.46
N ALA A 242 9.76 15.36 -2.00
CA ALA A 242 10.72 14.69 -2.86
C ALA A 242 10.09 13.51 -3.63
N PHE A 243 9.34 12.65 -2.94
CA PHE A 243 8.66 11.51 -3.54
C PHE A 243 7.69 11.93 -4.66
N GLY A 244 6.84 12.93 -4.38
CA GLY A 244 5.90 13.46 -5.37
C GLY A 244 6.60 14.14 -6.56
N LEU A 245 7.72 14.86 -6.34
CA LEU A 245 8.52 15.46 -7.41
C LEU A 245 9.10 14.38 -8.33
N PHE A 246 9.60 13.28 -7.76
CA PHE A 246 10.15 12.17 -8.54
C PHE A 246 9.08 11.44 -9.34
N PHE A 247 8.09 10.86 -8.68
CA PHE A 247 7.15 9.94 -9.32
C PHE A 247 6.05 10.64 -10.15
N TRP A 248 5.75 11.91 -9.87
CA TRP A 248 4.67 12.64 -10.56
C TRP A 248 5.16 13.79 -11.42
N GLU A 249 6.00 14.67 -10.88
CA GLU A 249 6.51 15.82 -11.64
C GLU A 249 7.68 15.43 -12.56
N TRP A 250 8.33 14.30 -12.27
CA TRP A 250 9.56 13.82 -12.92
C TRP A 250 10.73 14.82 -12.78
N ASP A 251 10.68 15.64 -11.73
CA ASP A 251 11.72 16.59 -11.36
C ASP A 251 12.78 15.90 -10.48
N VAL A 252 13.68 15.14 -11.11
CA VAL A 252 14.77 14.42 -10.42
C VAL A 252 15.71 15.36 -9.66
N PRO A 253 16.20 16.49 -10.23
CA PRO A 253 17.02 17.42 -9.47
C PRO A 253 16.32 18.01 -8.25
N GLY A 254 15.04 18.37 -8.38
CA GLY A 254 14.21 18.86 -7.28
C GLY A 254 14.03 17.80 -6.19
N SER A 255 13.72 16.56 -6.58
CA SER A 255 13.56 15.45 -5.65
C SER A 255 14.82 15.18 -4.84
N ILE A 256 15.97 15.00 -5.51
CA ILE A 256 17.27 14.77 -4.86
C ILE A 256 17.57 15.89 -3.85
N LYS A 257 17.33 17.15 -4.23
CA LYS A 257 17.54 18.29 -3.34
C LYS A 257 16.65 18.22 -2.08
N GLU A 258 15.40 17.85 -2.24
CA GLU A 258 14.47 17.74 -1.13
C GLU A 258 14.80 16.55 -0.21
N TYR A 259 15.22 15.39 -0.73
CA TYR A 259 15.74 14.29 0.11
C TYR A 259 17.01 14.68 0.87
N GLN A 260 17.97 15.31 0.20
CA GLN A 260 19.17 15.81 0.85
C GLN A 260 18.84 16.86 1.93
N ARG A 261 17.82 17.67 1.69
CA ARG A 261 17.33 18.62 2.70
C ARG A 261 16.70 17.91 3.89
N ALA A 262 15.89 16.89 3.69
CA ALA A 262 15.30 16.09 4.76
C ALA A 262 16.39 15.44 5.63
N ILE A 263 17.36 14.78 5.00
CA ILE A 263 18.50 14.14 5.68
C ILE A 263 19.37 15.17 6.42
N ALA A 264 19.60 16.35 5.86
CA ALA A 264 20.35 17.42 6.52
C ALA A 264 19.64 17.98 7.76
N LEU A 265 18.28 17.98 7.75
CA LEU A 265 17.47 18.42 8.89
C LEU A 265 17.41 17.37 10.00
N ASP A 266 17.31 16.10 9.65
CA ASP A 266 17.42 14.99 10.58
C ASP A 266 18.17 13.79 9.97
N PRO A 267 19.48 13.66 10.22
CA PRO A 267 20.29 12.53 9.74
C PRO A 267 19.90 11.15 10.32
N LYS A 268 18.87 11.10 11.18
CA LYS A 268 18.32 9.89 11.76
C LYS A 268 16.88 9.61 11.28
N ASP A 269 16.34 10.41 10.37
CA ASP A 269 15.04 10.12 9.78
C ASP A 269 15.15 8.90 8.86
N VAL A 270 14.75 7.76 9.40
CA VAL A 270 14.83 6.43 8.77
C VAL A 270 14.20 6.44 7.39
N GLU A 271 13.01 6.99 7.29
CA GLU A 271 12.23 7.00 6.06
C GLU A 271 12.84 7.88 4.97
N SER A 272 13.58 8.94 5.32
CA SER A 272 14.28 9.77 4.33
C SER A 272 15.41 9.00 3.66
N HIS A 273 16.20 8.26 4.42
CA HIS A 273 17.23 7.36 3.86
C HIS A 273 16.61 6.23 3.05
N HIS A 274 15.55 5.61 3.56
CA HIS A 274 14.85 4.51 2.91
C HIS A 274 14.27 4.92 1.52
N TRP A 275 13.47 5.97 1.48
CA TRP A 275 12.82 6.39 0.23
C TRP A 275 13.82 6.98 -0.78
N TYR A 276 14.85 7.66 -0.28
CA TYR A 276 15.92 8.12 -1.16
C TYR A 276 16.69 6.96 -1.79
N ALA A 277 16.93 5.87 -1.05
CA ALA A 277 17.54 4.67 -1.59
C ALA A 277 16.74 4.06 -2.76
N THR A 278 15.40 4.01 -2.65
CA THR A 278 14.53 3.48 -3.72
C THR A 278 14.51 4.38 -4.95
N GLU A 279 14.57 5.70 -4.79
CA GLU A 279 14.75 6.62 -5.91
C GLU A 279 16.10 6.42 -6.59
N LEU A 280 17.18 6.35 -5.82
CA LEU A 280 18.53 6.10 -6.34
C LEU A 280 18.63 4.76 -7.08
N LEU A 281 17.91 3.72 -6.61
CA LEU A 281 17.76 2.45 -7.32
C LEU A 281 17.13 2.67 -8.71
N SER A 282 16.03 3.41 -8.76
CA SER A 282 15.33 3.73 -10.02
C SER A 282 16.22 4.51 -10.99
N LEU A 283 17.10 5.35 -10.48
CA LEU A 283 18.10 6.10 -11.24
C LEU A 283 19.39 5.29 -11.57
N ARG A 284 19.45 4.01 -11.20
CA ARG A 284 20.65 3.15 -11.36
C ARG A 284 21.90 3.66 -10.64
N ARG A 285 21.75 4.52 -9.64
CA ARG A 285 22.82 5.00 -8.78
C ARG A 285 23.10 3.99 -7.65
N MET A 286 23.51 2.77 -8.04
CA MET A 286 23.58 1.59 -7.18
C MET A 286 24.40 1.79 -5.92
N THR A 287 25.58 2.42 -6.01
CA THR A 287 26.47 2.66 -4.87
C THR A 287 25.81 3.54 -3.82
N GLU A 288 25.14 4.60 -4.26
CA GLU A 288 24.45 5.53 -3.39
C GLU A 288 23.17 4.90 -2.81
N SER A 289 22.41 4.18 -3.64
CA SER A 289 21.24 3.42 -3.19
C SER A 289 21.59 2.43 -2.05
N ARG A 290 22.67 1.66 -2.22
CA ARG A 290 23.17 0.76 -1.18
C ARG A 290 23.54 1.51 0.11
N SER A 291 24.26 2.61 0.00
CA SER A 291 24.67 3.40 1.17
C SER A 291 23.48 3.94 1.95
N GLU A 292 22.46 4.43 1.24
CA GLU A 292 21.27 5.00 1.89
C GLU A 292 20.37 3.90 2.50
N ILE A 293 20.20 2.73 1.85
CA ILE A 293 19.40 1.64 2.43
C ILE A 293 20.12 1.00 3.61
N GLU A 294 21.44 0.83 3.57
CA GLU A 294 22.24 0.39 4.71
C GLU A 294 22.07 1.34 5.89
N ARG A 295 22.10 2.66 5.64
CA ARG A 295 21.87 3.65 6.67
C ARG A 295 20.47 3.57 7.30
N ALA A 296 19.42 3.41 6.47
CA ALA A 296 18.05 3.17 6.94
C ALA A 296 17.99 1.90 7.81
N ARG A 297 18.65 0.83 7.37
CA ARG A 297 18.71 -0.47 8.04
C ARG A 297 19.43 -0.42 9.40
N GLU A 298 20.50 0.38 9.51
CA GLU A 298 21.19 0.63 10.79
C GLU A 298 20.28 1.37 11.78
N LEU A 299 19.49 2.33 11.29
CA LEU A 299 18.60 3.15 12.12
C LEU A 299 17.35 2.39 12.56
N ASP A 300 16.76 1.56 11.70
CA ASP A 300 15.65 0.64 12.02
C ASP A 300 15.92 -0.78 11.49
N PRO A 301 16.64 -1.59 12.26
CA PRO A 301 16.96 -2.96 11.89
C PRO A 301 15.74 -3.90 11.85
N THR A 302 14.58 -3.47 12.28
CA THR A 302 13.37 -4.30 12.36
C THR A 302 12.33 -3.98 11.30
N SER A 303 12.52 -2.90 10.55
CA SER A 303 11.59 -2.49 9.49
C SER A 303 11.57 -3.51 8.35
N ARG A 304 10.41 -4.11 8.15
CA ARG A 304 10.20 -5.13 7.12
C ARG A 304 10.28 -4.57 5.71
N SER A 305 9.80 -3.35 5.49
CA SER A 305 9.90 -2.69 4.20
C SER A 305 11.36 -2.39 3.83
N ILE A 306 12.17 -1.91 4.78
CA ILE A 306 13.60 -1.67 4.55
C ILE A 306 14.33 -2.98 4.23
N ILE A 307 14.03 -4.07 4.95
CA ILE A 307 14.64 -5.39 4.67
C ILE A 307 14.27 -5.88 3.27
N ALA A 308 13.02 -5.67 2.85
CA ALA A 308 12.56 -6.06 1.52
C ALA A 308 13.26 -5.26 0.42
N ASP A 309 13.33 -3.93 0.58
CA ASP A 309 13.97 -3.04 -0.39
C ASP A 309 15.48 -3.26 -0.44
N GLU A 310 16.15 -3.48 0.71
CA GLU A 310 17.57 -3.85 0.77
C GLU A 310 17.85 -5.13 -0.05
N ALA A 311 17.06 -6.17 0.15
CA ALA A 311 17.20 -7.43 -0.57
C ALA A 311 16.94 -7.25 -2.08
N PHE A 312 15.99 -6.39 -2.46
CA PHE A 312 15.72 -6.09 -3.86
C PHE A 312 16.82 -5.22 -4.50
N ILE A 313 17.38 -4.25 -3.77
CA ILE A 313 18.55 -3.47 -4.21
C ILE A 313 19.75 -4.38 -4.46
N GLU A 314 20.01 -5.36 -3.59
CA GLU A 314 21.07 -6.36 -3.80
C GLU A 314 20.82 -7.21 -5.05
N TYR A 315 19.58 -7.69 -5.25
CA TYR A 315 19.18 -8.41 -6.43
C TYR A 315 19.48 -7.60 -7.72
N VAL A 316 19.01 -6.35 -7.77
CA VAL A 316 19.20 -5.46 -8.94
C VAL A 316 20.67 -5.10 -9.15
N ALA A 317 21.47 -5.04 -8.09
CA ALA A 317 22.91 -4.77 -8.17
C ALA A 317 23.75 -5.99 -8.63
N GLY A 318 23.12 -7.14 -8.85
CA GLY A 318 23.74 -8.34 -9.41
C GLY A 318 23.96 -9.48 -8.41
N ASP A 319 23.66 -9.28 -7.12
CA ASP A 319 23.71 -10.31 -6.09
C ASP A 319 22.41 -11.17 -6.11
N VAL A 320 22.09 -11.70 -7.31
CA VAL A 320 20.80 -12.34 -7.63
C VAL A 320 20.41 -13.43 -6.62
N THR A 321 21.34 -14.34 -6.34
CA THR A 321 21.07 -15.48 -5.44
C THR A 321 20.79 -15.03 -4.02
N ASP A 322 21.56 -14.08 -3.53
CA ASP A 322 21.44 -13.56 -2.16
C ASP A 322 20.18 -12.72 -2.00
N GLY A 323 19.88 -11.85 -2.97
CA GLY A 323 18.67 -11.04 -2.98
C GLY A 323 17.41 -11.92 -2.93
N ILE A 324 17.29 -12.91 -3.82
CA ILE A 324 16.17 -13.85 -3.82
C ILE A 324 16.08 -14.63 -2.50
N ARG A 325 17.21 -15.12 -1.98
CA ARG A 325 17.25 -15.85 -0.72
C ARG A 325 16.74 -15.01 0.46
N LYS A 326 17.16 -13.74 0.55
CA LYS A 326 16.70 -12.82 1.59
C LYS A 326 15.20 -12.52 1.47
N LEU A 327 14.72 -12.30 0.25
CA LEU A 327 13.28 -12.11 -0.01
C LEU A 327 12.46 -13.34 0.42
N ARG A 328 12.92 -14.57 0.08
CA ARG A 328 12.25 -15.82 0.51
C ARG A 328 12.22 -15.97 2.03
N THR A 329 13.32 -15.64 2.72
CA THR A 329 13.37 -15.68 4.19
C THR A 329 12.37 -14.68 4.80
N LEU A 330 12.23 -13.50 4.19
CA LEU A 330 11.27 -12.50 4.66
C LEU A 330 9.83 -12.92 4.37
N GLU A 331 9.55 -13.53 3.21
CA GLU A 331 8.25 -14.10 2.85
C GLU A 331 7.77 -15.13 3.89
N GLU A 332 8.64 -16.04 4.32
CA GLU A 332 8.31 -17.06 5.33
C GLU A 332 7.85 -16.43 6.66
N SER A 333 8.47 -15.31 7.06
CA SER A 333 8.13 -14.62 8.31
C SER A 333 6.98 -13.63 8.16
N GLU A 334 6.78 -13.06 6.97
CA GLU A 334 5.84 -11.97 6.68
C GLU A 334 5.03 -12.26 5.39
N PRO A 335 4.23 -13.33 5.38
CA PRO A 335 3.53 -13.80 4.16
C PRO A 335 2.41 -12.86 3.67
N GLU A 336 2.08 -11.80 4.39
CA GLU A 336 1.11 -10.78 3.98
C GLU A 336 1.80 -9.47 3.51
N LEU A 337 3.14 -9.43 3.45
CA LEU A 337 3.87 -8.24 3.00
C LEU A 337 3.95 -8.23 1.47
N ILE A 338 3.08 -7.46 0.84
CA ILE A 338 2.88 -7.45 -0.61
C ILE A 338 4.14 -7.07 -1.40
N SER A 339 5.01 -6.19 -0.85
CA SER A 339 6.25 -5.77 -1.52
C SER A 339 7.20 -6.95 -1.74
N VAL A 340 7.31 -7.88 -0.80
CA VAL A 340 8.15 -9.08 -0.95
C VAL A 340 7.70 -9.93 -2.13
N HIS A 341 6.40 -10.19 -2.24
CA HIS A 341 5.83 -10.95 -3.35
C HIS A 341 6.03 -10.25 -4.70
N ARG A 342 5.92 -8.91 -4.75
CA ARG A 342 6.20 -8.13 -5.96
C ARG A 342 7.67 -8.22 -6.39
N PHE A 343 8.59 -8.11 -5.43
CA PHE A 343 10.03 -8.23 -5.70
C PHE A 343 10.40 -9.64 -6.13
N LEU A 344 9.87 -10.67 -5.47
CA LEU A 344 10.04 -12.06 -5.87
C LEU A 344 9.44 -12.32 -7.26
N ALA A 345 8.23 -11.85 -7.53
CA ALA A 345 7.62 -11.99 -8.85
C ALA A 345 8.51 -11.38 -9.95
N THR A 346 9.06 -10.19 -9.71
CA THR A 346 10.00 -9.56 -10.65
C THR A 346 11.25 -10.42 -10.85
N ALA A 347 11.89 -10.82 -9.77
CA ALA A 347 13.13 -11.59 -9.82
C ALA A 347 12.94 -12.97 -10.47
N LEU A 348 11.86 -13.68 -10.14
CA LEU A 348 11.56 -15.01 -10.68
C LEU A 348 11.13 -14.94 -12.15
N PHE A 349 10.45 -13.88 -12.54
CA PHE A 349 10.13 -13.65 -13.95
C PHE A 349 11.40 -13.41 -14.78
N GLU A 350 12.31 -12.55 -14.33
CA GLU A 350 13.58 -12.25 -15.01
C GLU A 350 14.53 -13.46 -15.06
N THR A 351 14.53 -14.29 -14.02
CA THR A 351 15.31 -15.54 -13.96
C THR A 351 14.63 -16.72 -14.67
N LYS A 352 13.43 -16.49 -15.24
CA LYS A 352 12.61 -17.51 -15.94
C LYS A 352 12.10 -18.67 -15.06
N ASP A 353 12.03 -18.47 -13.76
CA ASP A 353 11.28 -19.37 -12.87
C ASP A 353 9.79 -19.02 -12.92
N PHE A 354 9.14 -19.37 -14.01
CA PHE A 354 7.72 -19.08 -14.22
C PHE A 354 6.78 -19.80 -13.25
N PRO A 355 7.03 -21.05 -12.80
CA PRO A 355 6.24 -21.62 -11.72
C PRO A 355 6.26 -20.79 -10.45
N GLY A 356 7.44 -20.37 -9.99
CA GLY A 356 7.59 -19.50 -8.84
C GLY A 356 6.96 -18.12 -9.06
N PHE A 357 7.15 -17.51 -10.24
CA PHE A 357 6.48 -16.27 -10.61
C PHE A 357 4.95 -16.35 -10.49
N ILE A 358 4.35 -17.46 -10.99
CA ILE A 358 2.89 -17.67 -10.94
C ILE A 358 2.42 -17.80 -9.49
N GLU A 359 3.18 -18.44 -8.63
CA GLU A 359 2.88 -18.53 -7.20
C GLU A 359 2.85 -17.14 -6.56
N GLU A 360 3.87 -16.32 -6.83
CA GLU A 360 3.94 -14.96 -6.26
C GLU A 360 2.79 -14.06 -6.72
N ILE A 361 2.45 -14.06 -8.01
CA ILE A 361 1.31 -13.25 -8.48
C ILE A 361 -0.04 -13.75 -7.97
N GLN A 362 -0.17 -15.03 -7.59
CA GLN A 362 -1.34 -15.55 -6.89
C GLN A 362 -1.39 -15.05 -5.44
N HIS A 363 -0.25 -14.98 -4.76
CA HIS A 363 -0.14 -14.38 -3.43
C HIS A 363 -0.50 -12.88 -3.48
N ILE A 364 0.07 -12.13 -4.44
CA ILE A 364 -0.31 -10.72 -4.67
C ILE A 364 -1.81 -10.58 -4.86
N ALA A 365 -2.43 -11.40 -5.71
CA ALA A 365 -3.86 -11.38 -5.98
C ALA A 365 -4.73 -11.73 -4.74
N ALA A 366 -4.21 -12.57 -3.86
CA ALA A 366 -4.89 -12.91 -2.61
C ALA A 366 -4.81 -11.78 -1.58
N ILE A 367 -3.64 -11.13 -1.46
CA ILE A 367 -3.39 -10.04 -0.52
C ILE A 367 -4.10 -8.76 -0.96
N SER A 368 -3.92 -8.36 -2.23
CA SER A 368 -4.54 -7.15 -2.79
C SER A 368 -6.06 -7.24 -2.84
N ASN A 369 -6.57 -8.46 -3.01
CA ASN A 369 -7.98 -8.74 -3.30
C ASN A 369 -8.51 -8.01 -4.55
N ASP A 370 -7.62 -7.48 -5.39
CA ASP A 370 -7.96 -6.76 -6.61
C ASP A 370 -8.45 -7.71 -7.72
N PRO A 371 -9.59 -7.42 -8.38
CA PRO A 371 -10.09 -8.26 -9.46
C PRO A 371 -9.13 -8.37 -10.65
N GLN A 372 -8.32 -7.33 -10.92
CA GLN A 372 -7.36 -7.31 -12.02
C GLN A 372 -6.16 -8.22 -11.72
N ASP A 373 -5.61 -8.16 -10.50
CA ASP A 373 -4.53 -9.06 -10.09
C ASP A 373 -4.98 -10.51 -10.13
N LYS A 374 -6.21 -10.81 -9.69
CA LYS A 374 -6.82 -12.14 -9.79
C LYS A 374 -6.94 -12.61 -11.24
N ALA A 375 -7.41 -11.74 -12.13
CA ALA A 375 -7.54 -12.08 -13.55
C ALA A 375 -6.18 -12.36 -14.20
N VAL A 376 -5.15 -11.58 -13.88
CA VAL A 376 -3.78 -11.78 -14.38
C VAL A 376 -3.18 -13.08 -13.85
N ALA A 377 -3.32 -13.37 -12.55
CA ALA A 377 -2.81 -14.60 -11.96
C ALA A 377 -3.47 -15.86 -12.54
N ILE A 378 -4.79 -15.81 -12.78
CA ILE A 378 -5.52 -16.89 -13.45
C ILE A 378 -5.03 -17.09 -14.90
N ALA A 379 -4.90 -15.98 -15.66
CA ALA A 379 -4.43 -16.00 -17.03
C ALA A 379 -3.01 -16.59 -17.14
N ALA A 380 -2.10 -16.14 -16.27
CA ALA A 380 -0.73 -16.65 -16.22
C ALA A 380 -0.71 -18.17 -15.97
N ARG A 381 -1.46 -18.64 -14.97
CA ARG A 381 -1.52 -20.06 -14.63
C ARG A 381 -2.11 -20.89 -15.78
N ILE A 382 -3.24 -20.49 -16.36
CA ILE A 382 -3.89 -21.19 -17.47
C ILE A 382 -2.94 -21.24 -18.66
N GLY A 383 -2.37 -20.10 -19.06
CA GLY A 383 -1.45 -20.03 -20.18
C GLY A 383 -0.22 -20.94 -19.99
N TRP A 384 0.41 -20.91 -18.81
CA TRP A 384 1.54 -21.75 -18.49
C TRP A 384 1.21 -23.25 -18.60
N MET A 385 0.09 -23.67 -18.01
CA MET A 385 -0.35 -25.07 -18.04
C MET A 385 -0.72 -25.56 -19.45
N THR A 386 -1.09 -24.65 -20.36
CA THR A 386 -1.52 -25.00 -21.70
C THR A 386 -0.34 -25.18 -22.67
N HIS A 387 0.48 -24.16 -22.84
CA HIS A 387 1.60 -24.18 -23.79
C HIS A 387 2.85 -23.44 -23.26
N GLY A 388 3.05 -23.31 -21.96
CA GLY A 388 4.24 -22.73 -21.33
C GLY A 388 4.33 -21.21 -21.48
N GLU A 389 5.57 -20.69 -21.54
CA GLU A 389 5.91 -19.26 -21.45
C GLU A 389 5.10 -18.40 -22.43
N ARG A 390 5.10 -18.72 -23.72
CA ARG A 390 4.45 -17.90 -24.74
C ARG A 390 2.94 -17.79 -24.53
N SER A 391 2.29 -18.88 -24.15
CA SER A 391 0.85 -18.88 -23.87
C SER A 391 0.56 -18.09 -22.59
N MET A 392 1.38 -18.24 -21.55
CA MET A 392 1.29 -17.45 -20.33
C MET A 392 1.34 -15.95 -20.65
N LEU A 393 2.34 -15.50 -21.39
CA LEU A 393 2.49 -14.09 -21.79
C LEU A 393 1.30 -13.59 -22.63
N THR A 394 0.80 -14.43 -23.55
CA THR A 394 -0.36 -14.08 -24.42
C THR A 394 -1.64 -13.88 -23.59
N GLU A 395 -1.93 -14.80 -22.67
CA GLU A 395 -3.11 -14.69 -21.83
C GLU A 395 -3.04 -13.49 -20.85
N MET A 396 -1.87 -13.28 -20.23
CA MET A 396 -1.64 -12.10 -19.39
C MET A 396 -1.80 -10.80 -20.18
N PHE A 397 -1.23 -10.75 -21.41
CA PHE A 397 -1.35 -9.61 -22.30
C PHE A 397 -2.81 -9.30 -22.64
N ALA A 398 -3.59 -10.30 -23.02
CA ALA A 398 -5.02 -10.10 -23.34
C ALA A 398 -5.80 -9.51 -22.15
N VAL A 399 -5.53 -10.00 -20.92
CA VAL A 399 -6.17 -9.48 -19.71
C VAL A 399 -5.74 -8.04 -19.42
N ARG A 400 -4.43 -7.72 -19.50
CA ARG A 400 -3.89 -6.38 -19.24
C ARG A 400 -4.35 -5.37 -20.30
N LYS A 401 -4.37 -5.77 -21.59
CA LYS A 401 -4.87 -4.96 -22.70
C LYS A 401 -6.32 -4.57 -22.50
N LYS A 402 -7.19 -5.53 -22.20
CA LYS A 402 -8.59 -5.26 -21.90
C LYS A 402 -8.76 -4.28 -20.73
N ALA A 403 -8.00 -4.46 -19.66
CA ALA A 403 -8.06 -3.55 -18.54
C ALA A 403 -7.55 -2.13 -18.87
N PHE A 404 -6.57 -2.01 -19.76
CA PHE A 404 -6.10 -0.73 -20.27
C PHE A 404 -7.19 -0.03 -21.09
N GLU A 405 -7.86 -0.73 -22.01
CA GLU A 405 -8.99 -0.21 -22.80
C GLU A 405 -10.15 0.29 -21.90
N GLU A 406 -10.36 -0.38 -20.78
CA GLU A 406 -11.32 0.01 -19.74
C GLU A 406 -10.77 1.08 -18.75
N LYS A 407 -9.58 1.63 -19.00
CA LYS A 407 -8.89 2.64 -18.18
C LYS A 407 -8.63 2.19 -16.71
N ARG A 408 -8.43 0.90 -16.51
CA ARG A 408 -8.17 0.27 -15.21
C ARG A 408 -6.73 -0.20 -15.03
N ASN A 409 -5.89 -0.04 -16.05
CA ASN A 409 -4.50 -0.49 -16.02
C ASN A 409 -3.57 0.51 -16.70
N SER A 410 -2.30 0.42 -16.36
CA SER A 410 -1.20 1.20 -16.92
C SER A 410 -0.82 0.72 -18.32
N GLY A 411 -0.48 1.65 -19.20
CA GLY A 411 0.10 1.36 -20.51
C GLY A 411 1.46 0.66 -20.39
N TYR A 412 2.24 0.97 -19.38
CA TYR A 412 3.56 0.37 -19.14
C TYR A 412 3.50 -1.15 -18.99
N ALA A 413 2.57 -1.66 -18.17
CA ALA A 413 2.42 -3.10 -17.96
C ALA A 413 1.99 -3.87 -19.21
N VAL A 414 1.21 -3.24 -20.09
CA VAL A 414 0.81 -3.83 -21.39
C VAL A 414 1.99 -3.82 -22.36
N ALA A 415 2.72 -2.70 -22.43
CA ALA A 415 3.90 -2.55 -23.25
C ALA A 415 4.98 -3.60 -22.96
N LEU A 416 5.19 -3.89 -21.68
CA LEU A 416 6.16 -4.89 -21.24
C LEU A 416 5.82 -6.28 -21.79
N LEU A 417 4.57 -6.69 -21.71
CA LEU A 417 4.13 -7.99 -22.21
C LEU A 417 4.16 -8.05 -23.75
N ALA A 418 3.79 -6.94 -24.44
CA ALA A 418 3.89 -6.85 -25.89
C ALA A 418 5.36 -6.98 -26.35
N ALA A 419 6.29 -6.30 -25.68
CA ALA A 419 7.72 -6.40 -25.98
C ALA A 419 8.24 -7.83 -25.82
N GLN A 420 7.86 -8.52 -24.76
CA GLN A 420 8.24 -9.91 -24.50
C GLN A 420 7.64 -10.90 -25.51
N LEU A 421 6.46 -10.61 -26.04
CA LEU A 421 5.84 -11.39 -27.11
C LEU A 421 6.50 -11.11 -28.49
N GLY A 422 7.34 -10.09 -28.58
CA GLY A 422 8.04 -9.65 -29.81
C GLY A 422 7.21 -8.69 -30.66
N ASP A 423 6.09 -8.18 -30.16
CA ASP A 423 5.28 -7.18 -30.84
C ASP A 423 5.77 -5.76 -30.50
N ARG A 424 6.76 -5.31 -31.31
CA ARG A 424 7.45 -4.04 -31.11
C ARG A 424 6.53 -2.83 -31.29
N ASP A 425 5.69 -2.86 -32.32
CA ASP A 425 4.81 -1.74 -32.65
C ASP A 425 3.78 -1.53 -31.54
N GLU A 426 3.19 -2.62 -31.06
CA GLU A 426 2.23 -2.59 -29.97
C GLU A 426 2.89 -2.16 -28.66
N ALA A 427 4.09 -2.66 -28.34
CA ALA A 427 4.87 -2.25 -27.18
C ALA A 427 5.14 -0.73 -27.19
N ILE A 428 5.62 -0.19 -28.30
CA ILE A 428 5.90 1.25 -28.44
C ILE A 428 4.61 2.08 -28.33
N SER A 429 3.52 1.60 -28.92
CA SER A 429 2.21 2.27 -28.80
C SER A 429 1.77 2.42 -27.35
N TYR A 430 1.88 1.35 -26.57
CA TYR A 430 1.54 1.39 -25.13
C TYR A 430 2.53 2.18 -24.28
N LEU A 431 3.83 2.18 -24.62
CA LEU A 431 4.82 3.07 -23.98
C LEU A 431 4.47 4.55 -24.19
N ARG A 432 4.08 4.93 -25.41
CA ARG A 432 3.60 6.30 -25.66
C ARG A 432 2.33 6.65 -24.92
N ALA A 433 1.40 5.71 -24.80
CA ALA A 433 0.19 5.90 -23.98
C ALA A 433 0.52 6.07 -22.50
N ALA A 434 1.49 5.29 -21.98
CA ALA A 434 2.01 5.44 -20.63
C ALA A 434 2.65 6.80 -20.41
N LEU A 435 3.41 7.29 -21.39
CA LEU A 435 4.06 8.61 -21.36
C LEU A 435 3.01 9.74 -21.29
N GLN A 436 1.97 9.67 -22.12
CA GLN A 436 0.85 10.63 -22.06
C GLN A 436 0.09 10.61 -20.74
N ALA A 437 -0.02 9.42 -20.12
CA ALA A 437 -0.67 9.24 -18.82
C ALA A 437 0.22 9.61 -17.62
N ARG A 438 1.48 9.99 -17.85
CA ARG A 438 2.51 10.18 -16.80
C ARG A 438 2.60 8.97 -15.86
N ASP A 439 2.72 7.79 -16.47
CA ASP A 439 2.87 6.56 -15.72
C ASP A 439 4.23 6.55 -15.01
N TYR A 440 4.22 6.51 -13.68
CA TYR A 440 5.44 6.59 -12.87
C TYR A 440 6.43 5.45 -13.16
N MET A 441 5.95 4.29 -13.63
CA MET A 441 6.80 3.16 -14.01
C MET A 441 7.76 3.49 -15.16
N LEU A 442 7.45 4.52 -15.97
CA LEU A 442 8.35 4.97 -17.03
C LEU A 442 9.68 5.50 -16.50
N MET A 443 9.76 5.91 -15.23
CA MET A 443 11.04 6.24 -14.57
C MET A 443 12.05 5.08 -14.65
N THR A 444 11.55 3.85 -14.83
CA THR A 444 12.37 2.64 -14.97
C THR A 444 12.56 2.19 -16.43
N VAL A 445 12.05 2.93 -17.43
CA VAL A 445 12.09 2.52 -18.84
C VAL A 445 13.53 2.34 -19.35
N SER A 446 14.46 3.13 -18.85
CA SER A 446 15.89 3.06 -19.17
C SER A 446 16.66 2.01 -18.35
N ASN A 447 15.99 1.25 -17.48
CA ASN A 447 16.62 0.27 -16.57
C ASN A 447 16.91 -1.09 -17.21
N GLY A 448 16.80 -1.21 -18.52
CA GLY A 448 17.17 -2.42 -19.25
C GLY A 448 16.03 -3.42 -19.48
N THR A 449 14.88 -3.29 -18.81
CA THR A 449 13.75 -4.22 -18.99
C THR A 449 13.26 -4.27 -20.43
N PHE A 450 13.19 -3.14 -21.13
CA PHE A 450 12.84 -3.06 -22.55
C PHE A 450 14.02 -3.18 -23.49
N GLU A 451 15.25 -2.93 -23.01
CA GLU A 451 16.45 -2.95 -23.82
C GLU A 451 16.68 -4.30 -24.51
N SER A 452 16.37 -5.41 -23.85
CA SER A 452 16.50 -6.75 -24.43
C SER A 452 15.59 -6.98 -25.63
N PHE A 453 14.48 -6.24 -25.76
CA PHE A 453 13.44 -6.45 -26.78
C PHE A 453 13.40 -5.32 -27.80
N LEU A 454 13.66 -4.07 -27.40
CA LEU A 454 13.46 -2.86 -28.20
C LEU A 454 14.75 -2.09 -28.51
N LYS A 455 15.93 -2.59 -28.10
CA LYS A 455 17.21 -1.92 -28.32
C LYS A 455 17.43 -1.57 -29.80
N GLY A 456 17.80 -0.31 -30.05
CA GLY A 456 18.05 0.20 -31.37
C GLY A 456 16.81 0.51 -32.19
N ASP A 457 15.61 0.39 -31.63
CA ASP A 457 14.39 0.86 -32.26
C ASP A 457 14.27 2.38 -32.12
N PRO A 458 14.23 3.17 -33.23
CA PRO A 458 14.24 4.62 -33.16
C PRO A 458 13.05 5.21 -32.41
N ALA A 459 11.89 4.53 -32.43
CA ALA A 459 10.70 4.99 -31.72
C ALA A 459 10.81 4.73 -30.21
N PHE A 460 11.43 3.62 -29.81
CA PHE A 460 11.76 3.35 -28.41
C PHE A 460 12.80 4.34 -27.86
N GLU A 461 13.88 4.59 -28.62
CA GLU A 461 14.90 5.58 -28.24
C GLU A 461 14.28 6.99 -28.10
N SER A 462 13.29 7.34 -28.96
CA SER A 462 12.55 8.60 -28.81
C SER A 462 11.76 8.67 -27.51
N VAL A 463 11.09 7.58 -27.09
CA VAL A 463 10.39 7.53 -25.81
C VAL A 463 11.36 7.69 -24.64
N LYS A 464 12.49 6.98 -24.67
CA LYS A 464 13.55 7.11 -23.65
C LYS A 464 14.05 8.55 -23.53
N LEU A 465 14.40 9.17 -24.66
CA LEU A 465 14.88 10.56 -24.68
C LEU A 465 13.82 11.54 -24.13
N GLU A 466 12.54 11.30 -24.37
CA GLU A 466 11.48 12.13 -23.84
C GLU A 466 11.35 11.96 -22.32
N VAL A 467 11.38 10.73 -21.81
CA VAL A 467 11.41 10.45 -20.36
C VAL A 467 12.64 11.08 -19.73
N ASP A 468 13.84 10.81 -20.28
CA ASP A 468 15.11 11.35 -19.75
C ASP A 468 15.14 12.89 -19.77
N SER A 469 14.56 13.53 -20.79
CA SER A 469 14.47 14.99 -20.84
C SER A 469 13.59 15.60 -19.73
N HIS A 470 12.58 14.88 -19.32
CA HIS A 470 11.75 15.27 -18.16
C HIS A 470 12.50 15.00 -16.84
N MET A 471 13.17 13.84 -16.74
CA MET A 471 13.87 13.42 -15.53
C MET A 471 15.07 14.29 -15.16
N ILE A 472 15.80 14.82 -16.12
CA ILE A 472 17.06 15.51 -15.84
C ILE A 472 16.87 17.02 -15.75
N GLY A 473 15.68 17.56 -16.06
CA GLY A 473 15.46 19.01 -16.10
C GLY A 473 16.38 19.72 -17.10
N ILE A 474 16.94 18.96 -18.06
CA ILE A 474 17.87 19.48 -19.04
C ILE A 474 17.13 20.38 -20.00
N ASN A 475 17.20 21.66 -19.72
CA ASN A 475 17.15 22.66 -20.76
C ASN A 475 18.27 22.30 -21.75
N ARG A 476 17.93 21.72 -22.93
CA ARG A 476 18.84 21.42 -24.04
C ARG A 476 19.73 22.62 -24.44
N LYS A 477 19.67 23.76 -23.76
CA LYS A 477 20.51 24.92 -23.95
C LYS A 477 21.87 24.85 -23.26
N GLU A 478 22.10 23.89 -22.36
CA GLU A 478 23.39 23.77 -21.63
C GLU A 478 24.34 22.70 -22.17
N PHE A 479 23.88 21.80 -23.05
CA PHE A 479 24.74 20.82 -23.75
C PHE A 479 24.84 21.08 -25.26
N GLY A 480 24.80 22.33 -25.66
CA GLY A 480 25.19 22.75 -26.97
C GLY A 480 26.66 23.19 -26.94
N ASN A 481 27.53 22.44 -27.62
CA ASN A 481 28.95 22.67 -27.87
C ASN A 481 29.90 22.19 -26.75
N ASP A 482 30.37 20.94 -26.92
CA ASP A 482 31.83 20.72 -27.21
C ASP A 482 31.96 19.44 -28.04
#